data_e0f37b51cb8f39eec37e01607eaa71f5
#
_entry.id   e0f37b51cb8f39eec37e01607eaa71f5
#
_cell.length_a   1.000
_cell.length_b   1.000
_cell.length_c   1.000
_cell.angle_alpha   90.00
_cell.angle_beta   90.00
_cell.angle_gamma   90.00
#
_symmetry.space_group_name_H-M   'P 1'
#
loop_
_entity.id
_entity.type
_entity.pdbx_description
1 polymer ?
#
loop_
_entity_poly.entity_id
_entity_poly.type
_entity_poly.pdbx_seq_one_letter_code
_entity_poly.pdbx_strand_id
1 'polypeptide(L)'
;MKLNKKIKVGVDSPSAAGAGTISKMLARHYNLLYCDTGKIYRFLAKCIMQKKPGNNFLYLKKISKKITLKKLKDKSLLNDNVAYVASQIAKDLRVRKLIVKFQKNLAYNPPKKFNGSILDGRDINSKIVKDADFKFYITASLKCRTKRRFLELKKLGKKAKFDEVLRMMKKRDREDRNRKHSRLKKTKDSHLINTTNLSIKS
;
A
#
# COMPACT_ATOMS: atom_id res chain seq x y z
N MET A 1 3.58 -7.39 -31.06
CA MET A 1 2.14 -7.20 -30.82
C MET A 1 1.92 -6.07 -29.80
N LYS A 2 1.46 -4.89 -30.22
CA LYS A 2 1.14 -3.80 -29.28
C LYS A 2 -0.15 -4.18 -28.58
N LEU A 3 -0.10 -4.50 -27.28
CA LEU A 3 -1.30 -4.67 -26.47
C LEU A 3 -2.08 -3.34 -26.50
N ASN A 4 -3.19 -3.29 -27.25
CA ASN A 4 -4.07 -2.12 -27.32
C ASN A 4 -4.70 -1.78 -25.96
N LYS A 5 -4.67 -2.68 -24.98
CA LYS A 5 -5.28 -2.52 -23.65
C LYS A 5 -4.20 -2.45 -22.58
N LYS A 6 -4.24 -1.42 -21.75
CA LYS A 6 -3.35 -1.27 -20.59
C LYS A 6 -3.69 -2.31 -19.52
N ILE A 7 -2.68 -3.10 -19.10
CA ILE A 7 -2.83 -4.14 -18.08
C ILE A 7 -3.01 -3.50 -16.70
N LYS A 8 -3.96 -3.99 -15.92
CA LYS A 8 -4.22 -3.59 -14.54
C LYS A 8 -3.91 -4.77 -13.61
N VAL A 9 -2.96 -4.59 -12.70
CA VAL A 9 -2.60 -5.58 -11.68
C VAL A 9 -2.97 -5.04 -10.30
N GLY A 10 -3.79 -5.79 -9.57
CA GLY A 10 -4.16 -5.47 -8.20
C GLY A 10 -3.49 -6.42 -7.21
N VAL A 11 -2.86 -5.86 -6.19
CA VAL A 11 -2.20 -6.64 -5.13
C VAL A 11 -2.72 -6.19 -3.76
N ASP A 12 -3.28 -7.12 -3.01
CA ASP A 12 -3.67 -6.92 -1.62
C ASP A 12 -2.80 -7.78 -0.69
N SER A 13 -2.37 -7.21 0.43
CA SER A 13 -1.49 -7.92 1.35
C SER A 13 -1.51 -7.35 2.77
N PRO A 14 -1.26 -8.15 3.82
CA PRO A 14 -0.88 -7.62 5.12
C PRO A 14 0.52 -6.98 5.07
N SER A 15 0.87 -6.21 6.10
CA SER A 15 2.17 -5.54 6.17
C SER A 15 3.32 -6.54 6.15
N ALA A 16 4.43 -6.19 5.47
CA ALA A 16 5.66 -6.97 5.36
C ALA A 16 5.50 -8.39 4.75
N ALA A 17 4.44 -8.64 3.98
CA ALA A 17 4.24 -9.90 3.26
C ALA A 17 5.09 -10.04 1.98
N GLY A 18 5.92 -9.06 1.62
CA GLY A 18 6.72 -9.08 0.40
C GLY A 18 6.03 -8.49 -0.84
N ALA A 19 4.77 -8.08 -0.72
CA ALA A 19 4.00 -7.53 -1.85
C ALA A 19 4.71 -6.39 -2.58
N GLY A 20 5.24 -5.40 -1.83
CA GLY A 20 5.95 -4.27 -2.44
C GLY A 20 7.21 -4.68 -3.22
N THR A 21 7.92 -5.73 -2.80
CA THR A 21 9.07 -6.29 -3.51
C THR A 21 8.62 -6.94 -4.81
N ILE A 22 7.68 -7.86 -4.72
CA ILE A 22 7.12 -8.58 -5.88
C ILE A 22 6.52 -7.60 -6.88
N SER A 23 5.69 -6.65 -6.40
CA SER A 23 5.07 -5.64 -7.29
C SER A 23 6.10 -4.78 -8.02
N LYS A 24 7.23 -4.42 -7.38
CA LYS A 24 8.31 -3.68 -8.05
C LYS A 24 9.04 -4.53 -9.08
N MET A 25 9.27 -5.82 -8.81
CA MET A 25 9.90 -6.73 -9.76
C MET A 25 9.01 -6.91 -11.00
N LEU A 26 7.73 -7.18 -10.81
CA LEU A 26 6.74 -7.26 -11.89
C LEU A 26 6.65 -5.95 -12.69
N ALA A 27 6.63 -4.81 -11.98
CA ALA A 27 6.57 -3.50 -12.61
C ALA A 27 7.79 -3.24 -13.52
N ARG A 28 8.98 -3.65 -13.09
CA ARG A 28 10.20 -3.52 -13.92
C ARG A 28 10.17 -4.47 -15.12
N HIS A 29 9.82 -5.74 -14.89
CA HIS A 29 9.85 -6.77 -15.92
C HIS A 29 8.84 -6.49 -17.04
N TYR A 30 7.61 -6.09 -16.69
CA TYR A 30 6.53 -5.84 -17.66
C TYR A 30 6.35 -4.37 -18.03
N ASN A 31 7.24 -3.49 -17.59
CA ASN A 31 7.13 -2.04 -17.80
C ASN A 31 5.77 -1.49 -17.31
N LEU A 32 5.37 -1.78 -16.05
CA LEU A 32 4.14 -1.29 -15.45
C LEU A 32 4.42 -0.09 -14.53
N LEU A 33 3.44 0.82 -14.44
CA LEU A 33 3.45 1.88 -13.44
C LEU A 33 3.20 1.26 -12.05
N TYR A 34 4.19 1.29 -11.15
CA TYR A 34 4.02 0.83 -9.78
C TYR A 34 3.52 1.93 -8.85
N CYS A 35 2.51 1.62 -8.04
CA CYS A 35 2.02 2.48 -6.97
C CYS A 35 1.79 1.70 -5.66
N ASP A 36 2.62 2.00 -4.63
CA ASP A 36 2.33 1.68 -3.23
C ASP A 36 1.25 2.65 -2.72
N THR A 37 0.01 2.20 -2.67
CA THR A 37 -1.12 3.06 -2.26
C THR A 37 -1.08 3.44 -0.78
N GLY A 38 -0.37 2.69 0.05
CA GLY A 38 -0.10 3.03 1.44
C GLY A 38 0.68 4.35 1.56
N LYS A 39 1.54 4.67 0.59
CA LYS A 39 2.27 5.94 0.57
C LYS A 39 1.37 7.16 0.35
N ILE A 40 0.21 6.99 -0.28
CA ILE A 40 -0.77 8.06 -0.44
C ILE A 40 -1.28 8.51 0.94
N TYR A 41 -1.68 7.55 1.78
CA TYR A 41 -2.09 7.84 3.16
C TYR A 41 -0.94 8.40 4.00
N ARG A 42 0.28 7.89 3.81
CA ARG A 42 1.46 8.41 4.51
C ARG A 42 1.80 9.84 4.10
N PHE A 43 1.61 10.20 2.84
CA PHE A 43 1.78 11.58 2.40
C PHE A 43 0.77 12.51 3.09
N LEU A 44 -0.51 12.13 3.14
CA LEU A 44 -1.54 12.89 3.85
C LEU A 44 -1.23 13.00 5.35
N ALA A 45 -0.82 11.89 5.98
CA ALA A 45 -0.43 11.86 7.38
C ALA A 45 0.75 12.80 7.69
N LYS A 46 1.80 12.76 6.86
CA LYS A 46 2.94 13.69 6.99
C LYS A 46 2.50 15.14 6.94
N CYS A 47 1.62 15.50 6.00
CA CYS A 47 1.10 16.86 5.87
C CYS A 47 0.33 17.32 7.12
N ILE A 48 -0.50 16.45 7.72
CA ILE A 48 -1.20 16.75 8.99
C ILE A 48 -0.18 16.96 10.12
N MET A 49 0.79 16.06 10.26
CA MET A 49 1.78 16.13 11.33
C MET A 49 2.62 17.41 11.26
N GLN A 50 2.93 17.88 10.06
CA GLN A 50 3.71 19.09 9.83
C GLN A 50 2.90 20.37 10.08
N LYS A 51 1.66 20.42 9.58
CA LYS A 51 0.84 21.64 9.61
C LYS A 51 0.01 21.78 10.89
N LYS A 52 -0.34 20.64 11.55
CA LYS A 52 -1.23 20.59 12.73
C LYS A 52 -2.50 21.46 12.53
N PRO A 53 -3.29 21.26 11.48
CA PRO A 53 -4.44 22.11 11.15
C PRO A 53 -5.56 21.92 12.18
N GLY A 54 -6.35 22.97 12.47
CA GLY A 54 -7.50 22.89 13.35
C GLY A 54 -8.59 21.95 12.86
N ASN A 55 -8.79 21.85 11.52
CA ASN A 55 -9.68 20.88 10.90
C ASN A 55 -8.93 19.98 9.92
N ASN A 56 -8.61 18.76 10.37
CA ASN A 56 -7.86 17.79 9.59
C ASN A 56 -8.55 17.42 8.26
N PHE A 57 -9.87 17.26 8.24
CA PHE A 57 -10.57 16.82 7.04
C PHE A 57 -10.58 17.88 5.94
N LEU A 58 -10.87 19.14 6.27
CA LEU A 58 -10.83 20.24 5.30
C LEU A 58 -9.43 20.42 4.72
N TYR A 59 -8.41 20.32 5.58
CA TYR A 59 -7.02 20.38 5.13
C TYR A 59 -6.68 19.22 4.20
N LEU A 60 -7.07 17.98 4.53
CA LEU A 60 -6.87 16.80 3.68
C LEU A 60 -7.58 16.92 2.34
N LYS A 61 -8.80 17.48 2.30
CA LYS A 61 -9.52 17.77 1.05
C LYS A 61 -8.73 18.68 0.13
N LYS A 62 -8.06 19.72 0.68
CA LYS A 62 -7.16 20.62 -0.07
C LYS A 62 -5.91 19.89 -0.56
N ILE A 63 -5.23 19.15 0.34
CA ILE A 63 -3.96 18.48 0.05
C ILE A 63 -4.12 17.28 -0.88
N SER A 64 -5.24 16.55 -0.83
CA SER A 64 -5.49 15.40 -1.69
C SER A 64 -5.42 15.73 -3.19
N LYS A 65 -5.79 16.97 -3.56
CA LYS A 65 -5.68 17.48 -4.95
C LYS A 65 -4.23 17.69 -5.40
N LYS A 66 -3.28 17.77 -4.46
CA LYS A 66 -1.85 18.02 -4.71
C LYS A 66 -0.99 16.75 -4.69
N ILE A 67 -1.62 15.56 -4.63
CA ILE A 67 -0.90 14.27 -4.65
C ILE A 67 -0.31 14.06 -6.04
N THR A 68 0.97 13.70 -6.09
CA THR A 68 1.68 13.32 -7.32
C THR A 68 2.59 12.14 -7.06
N LEU A 69 2.91 11.35 -8.08
CA LEU A 69 3.86 10.25 -7.97
C LEU A 69 5.25 10.70 -7.47
N LYS A 70 5.68 11.91 -7.81
CA LYS A 70 6.95 12.49 -7.34
C LYS A 70 6.94 12.62 -5.81
N LYS A 71 5.86 13.14 -5.21
CA LYS A 71 5.73 13.29 -3.76
C LYS A 71 5.67 11.95 -3.03
N LEU A 72 5.18 10.89 -3.67
CA LEU A 72 5.14 9.53 -3.08
C LEU A 72 6.51 8.83 -3.07
N LYS A 73 7.54 9.40 -3.70
CA LYS A 73 8.93 8.91 -3.66
C LYS A 73 9.70 9.37 -2.42
N ASP A 74 9.16 10.31 -1.65
CA ASP A 74 9.80 10.88 -0.46
C ASP A 74 10.09 9.76 0.58
N LYS A 75 11.37 9.63 0.93
CA LYS A 75 11.84 8.61 1.90
C LYS A 75 11.28 8.85 3.31
N SER A 76 10.98 10.09 3.68
CA SER A 76 10.41 10.42 4.99
C SER A 76 9.02 9.79 5.23
N LEU A 77 8.32 9.38 4.17
CA LEU A 77 7.06 8.65 4.27
C LEU A 77 7.22 7.25 4.89
N LEU A 78 8.44 6.73 4.99
CA LEU A 78 8.75 5.44 5.62
C LEU A 78 8.85 5.51 7.15
N ASN A 79 8.74 6.71 7.74
CA ASN A 79 8.75 6.90 9.19
C ASN A 79 7.57 6.19 9.87
N ASP A 80 7.81 5.60 11.06
CA ASP A 80 6.80 4.80 11.78
C ASP A 80 5.67 5.66 12.34
N ASN A 81 5.97 6.88 12.83
CA ASN A 81 4.95 7.81 13.29
C ASN A 81 4.02 8.22 12.14
N VAL A 82 4.60 8.50 10.96
CA VAL A 82 3.83 8.76 9.73
C VAL A 82 2.97 7.53 9.36
N ALA A 83 3.53 6.32 9.46
CA ALA A 83 2.79 5.10 9.18
C ALA A 83 1.64 4.86 10.16
N TYR A 84 1.84 5.18 11.44
CA TYR A 84 0.79 5.10 12.46
C TYR A 84 -0.35 6.08 12.16
N VAL A 85 -0.06 7.37 12.00
CA VAL A 85 -1.07 8.38 11.64
C VAL A 85 -1.78 8.03 10.34
N ALA A 86 -1.05 7.53 9.34
CA ALA A 86 -1.63 7.05 8.07
C ALA A 86 -2.66 5.93 8.30
N SER A 87 -2.39 4.99 9.21
CA SER A 87 -3.32 3.92 9.54
C SER A 87 -4.60 4.45 10.20
N GLN A 88 -4.50 5.50 11.01
CA GLN A 88 -5.67 6.12 11.67
C GLN A 88 -6.56 6.85 10.65
N ILE A 89 -5.97 7.74 9.82
CA ILE A 89 -6.75 8.47 8.80
C ILE A 89 -7.34 7.53 7.74
N ALA A 90 -6.71 6.38 7.48
CA ALA A 90 -7.22 5.38 6.55
C ALA A 90 -8.50 4.66 7.04
N LYS A 91 -8.90 4.83 8.30
CA LYS A 91 -10.17 4.34 8.85
C LYS A 91 -11.36 5.23 8.44
N ASP A 92 -11.11 6.53 8.20
CA ASP A 92 -12.16 7.47 7.79
C ASP A 92 -12.53 7.28 6.31
N LEU A 93 -13.81 6.94 6.07
CA LEU A 93 -14.36 6.74 4.74
C LEU A 93 -14.29 8.02 3.88
N ARG A 94 -14.44 9.20 4.50
CA ARG A 94 -14.36 10.49 3.79
C ARG A 94 -12.97 10.69 3.23
N VAL A 95 -11.91 10.39 4.02
CA VAL A 95 -10.52 10.47 3.55
C VAL A 95 -10.27 9.49 2.40
N ARG A 96 -10.80 8.25 2.49
CA ARG A 96 -10.71 7.27 1.40
C ARG A 96 -11.33 7.80 0.11
N LYS A 97 -12.52 8.40 0.19
CA LYS A 97 -13.19 9.00 -0.98
C LYS A 97 -12.35 10.08 -1.66
N LEU A 98 -11.57 10.87 -0.91
CA LEU A 98 -10.70 11.90 -1.48
C LEU A 98 -9.60 11.33 -2.40
N ILE A 99 -9.10 10.14 -2.11
CA ILE A 99 -7.95 9.57 -2.83
C ILE A 99 -8.32 8.52 -3.87
N VAL A 100 -9.54 7.97 -3.82
CA VAL A 100 -9.99 6.93 -4.77
C VAL A 100 -9.84 7.38 -6.22
N LYS A 101 -10.20 8.64 -6.53
CA LYS A 101 -10.06 9.17 -7.90
C LYS A 101 -8.61 9.11 -8.38
N PHE A 102 -7.65 9.49 -7.53
CA PHE A 102 -6.23 9.45 -7.86
C PHE A 102 -5.75 8.00 -8.05
N GLN A 103 -6.14 7.08 -7.15
CA GLN A 103 -5.79 5.65 -7.27
C GLN A 103 -6.33 5.04 -8.56
N LYS A 104 -7.62 5.28 -8.86
CA LYS A 104 -8.26 4.81 -10.11
C LYS A 104 -7.57 5.41 -11.34
N ASN A 105 -7.27 6.69 -11.32
CA ASN A 105 -6.58 7.31 -12.46
C ASN A 105 -5.22 6.65 -12.73
N LEU A 106 -4.44 6.32 -11.70
CA LEU A 106 -3.17 5.58 -11.88
C LEU A 106 -3.39 4.16 -12.42
N ALA A 107 -4.49 3.52 -12.02
CA ALA A 107 -4.79 2.15 -12.44
C ALA A 107 -5.25 2.09 -13.91
N TYR A 108 -6.16 2.98 -14.30
CA TYR A 108 -6.84 2.92 -15.60
C TYR A 108 -6.16 3.77 -16.67
N ASN A 109 -5.47 4.86 -16.26
CA ASN A 109 -4.83 5.81 -17.16
C ASN A 109 -3.34 6.00 -16.83
N PRO A 110 -2.53 4.91 -16.82
CA PRO A 110 -1.09 5.08 -16.62
C PRO A 110 -0.48 5.87 -17.79
N PRO A 111 0.60 6.65 -17.57
CA PRO A 111 1.29 7.36 -18.64
C PRO A 111 1.61 6.45 -19.83
N LYS A 112 1.59 7.01 -21.06
CA LYS A 112 1.72 6.27 -22.34
C LYS A 112 2.93 5.35 -22.38
N LYS A 113 4.04 5.71 -21.71
CA LYS A 113 5.28 4.92 -21.65
C LYS A 113 5.17 3.59 -20.92
N PHE A 114 4.11 3.36 -20.12
CA PHE A 114 3.91 2.10 -19.41
C PHE A 114 2.89 1.21 -20.14
N ASN A 115 3.10 -0.09 -20.06
CA ASN A 115 2.20 -1.10 -20.62
C ASN A 115 0.93 -1.30 -19.77
N GLY A 116 0.91 -0.73 -18.57
CA GLY A 116 -0.20 -0.84 -17.62
C GLY A 116 0.19 -0.33 -16.24
N SER A 117 -0.46 -0.83 -15.21
CA SER A 117 -0.24 -0.43 -13.83
C SER A 117 -0.28 -1.62 -12.86
N ILE A 118 0.43 -1.50 -11.75
CA ILE A 118 0.34 -2.41 -10.61
C ILE A 118 0.17 -1.59 -9.33
N LEU A 119 -0.95 -1.77 -8.66
CA LEU A 119 -1.29 -1.13 -7.40
C LEU A 119 -1.19 -2.13 -6.25
N ASP A 120 -0.47 -1.75 -5.20
CA ASP A 120 -0.26 -2.52 -3.98
C ASP A 120 -0.96 -1.83 -2.79
N GLY A 121 -1.78 -2.57 -2.05
CA GLY A 121 -2.56 -2.02 -0.94
C GLY A 121 -3.25 -3.06 -0.06
N ARG A 122 -4.49 -2.74 0.37
CA ARG A 122 -5.31 -3.56 1.27
C ARG A 122 -6.71 -3.88 0.72
N ASP A 123 -7.19 -3.07 -0.20
CA ASP A 123 -8.53 -3.13 -0.76
C ASP A 123 -8.53 -2.82 -2.27
N ILE A 124 -7.41 -3.09 -2.92
CA ILE A 124 -7.24 -2.82 -4.35
C ILE A 124 -8.22 -3.67 -5.15
N ASN A 125 -8.17 -4.98 -4.97
CA ASN A 125 -9.00 -5.94 -5.70
C ASN A 125 -10.48 -5.86 -5.33
N SER A 126 -10.77 -5.51 -4.06
CA SER A 126 -12.15 -5.49 -3.55
C SER A 126 -12.87 -4.15 -3.74
N LYS A 127 -12.16 -3.02 -3.91
CA LYS A 127 -12.74 -1.67 -3.93
C LYS A 127 -12.22 -0.74 -5.02
N ILE A 128 -10.92 -0.76 -5.31
CA ILE A 128 -10.29 0.25 -6.18
C ILE A 128 -10.30 -0.21 -7.64
N VAL A 129 -9.78 -1.40 -7.93
CA VAL A 129 -9.67 -1.99 -9.27
C VAL A 129 -10.32 -3.36 -9.27
N LYS A 130 -11.66 -3.40 -9.16
CA LYS A 130 -12.44 -4.64 -9.08
C LYS A 130 -12.35 -5.48 -10.35
N ASP A 131 -12.06 -4.86 -11.47
CA ASP A 131 -11.89 -5.43 -12.80
C ASP A 131 -10.41 -5.51 -13.20
N ALA A 132 -9.49 -5.62 -12.23
CA ALA A 132 -8.08 -5.85 -12.53
C ALA A 132 -7.92 -7.13 -13.36
N ASP A 133 -7.06 -7.08 -14.38
CA ASP A 133 -6.79 -8.22 -15.27
C ASP A 133 -6.06 -9.34 -14.50
N PHE A 134 -5.23 -8.97 -13.52
CA PHE A 134 -4.58 -9.90 -12.59
C PHE A 134 -4.76 -9.43 -11.16
N LYS A 135 -5.23 -10.35 -10.29
CA LYS A 135 -5.47 -10.07 -8.87
C LYS A 135 -4.67 -11.02 -8.01
N PHE A 136 -3.87 -10.46 -7.11
CA PHE A 136 -3.06 -11.23 -6.18
C PHE A 136 -3.40 -10.87 -4.73
N TYR A 137 -3.42 -11.89 -3.88
CA TYR A 137 -3.40 -11.74 -2.44
C TYR A 137 -2.10 -12.34 -1.92
N ILE A 138 -1.15 -11.49 -1.52
CA ILE A 138 0.16 -11.91 -1.06
C ILE A 138 0.16 -11.96 0.46
N THR A 139 0.57 -13.08 1.04
CA THR A 139 0.61 -13.29 2.49
C THR A 139 1.90 -13.95 2.93
N ALA A 140 2.15 -13.95 4.23
CA ALA A 140 3.17 -14.74 4.91
C ALA A 140 2.77 -14.90 6.38
N SER A 141 3.34 -15.88 7.09
CA SER A 141 3.12 -16.06 8.53
C SER A 141 3.48 -14.79 9.31
N LEU A 142 2.77 -14.53 10.39
CA LEU A 142 3.01 -13.35 11.22
C LEU A 142 4.46 -13.29 11.72
N LYS A 143 5.03 -14.44 12.15
CA LYS A 143 6.42 -14.55 12.60
C LYS A 143 7.42 -14.15 11.50
N CYS A 144 7.21 -14.65 10.27
CA CYS A 144 8.04 -14.30 9.11
C CYS A 144 7.97 -12.80 8.80
N ARG A 145 6.76 -12.21 8.75
CA ARG A 145 6.56 -10.79 8.49
C ARG A 145 7.15 -9.91 9.58
N THR A 146 7.04 -10.33 10.84
CA THR A 146 7.67 -9.65 11.98
C THR A 146 9.19 -9.66 11.85
N LYS A 147 9.80 -10.80 11.50
CA LYS A 147 11.25 -10.90 11.27
C LYS A 147 11.71 -9.96 10.16
N ARG A 148 10.99 -9.93 9.02
CA ARG A 148 11.28 -9.02 7.90
C ARG A 148 11.22 -7.55 8.33
N ARG A 149 10.17 -7.16 9.07
CA ARG A 149 10.01 -5.79 9.56
C ARG A 149 11.06 -5.40 10.59
N PHE A 150 11.39 -6.31 11.50
CA PHE A 150 12.44 -6.11 12.51
C PHE A 150 13.80 -5.86 11.84
N LEU A 151 14.16 -6.69 10.85
CA LEU A 151 15.41 -6.51 10.10
C LEU A 151 15.43 -5.20 9.29
N GLU A 152 14.30 -4.82 8.70
CA GLU A 152 14.15 -3.53 8.02
C GLU A 152 14.40 -2.36 8.98
N LEU A 153 13.82 -2.39 10.18
CA LEU A 153 14.02 -1.35 11.20
C LEU A 153 15.49 -1.28 11.63
N LYS A 154 16.15 -2.43 11.85
CA LYS A 154 17.59 -2.47 12.17
C LYS A 154 18.45 -1.86 11.07
N LYS A 155 18.17 -2.18 9.80
CA LYS A 155 18.89 -1.58 8.65
C LYS A 155 18.70 -0.07 8.55
N LEU A 156 17.61 0.46 9.09
CA LEU A 156 17.35 1.91 9.17
C LEU A 156 17.96 2.56 10.44
N GLY A 157 18.80 1.84 11.19
CA GLY A 157 19.42 2.33 12.42
C GLY A 157 18.46 2.53 13.60
N LYS A 158 17.25 1.95 13.54
CA LYS A 158 16.26 2.12 14.59
C LYS A 158 16.44 1.08 15.70
N LYS A 159 16.40 1.52 16.94
CA LYS A 159 16.28 0.64 18.10
C LYS A 159 14.87 0.00 18.06
N ALA A 160 14.79 -1.33 17.93
CA ALA A 160 13.54 -2.07 17.90
C ALA A 160 13.72 -3.38 18.68
N LYS A 161 12.69 -3.78 19.42
CA LYS A 161 12.61 -5.11 20.05
C LYS A 161 11.65 -5.98 19.25
N PHE A 162 11.99 -7.25 19.06
CA PHE A 162 11.21 -8.16 18.24
C PHE A 162 9.75 -8.26 18.73
N ASP A 163 9.54 -8.38 20.04
CA ASP A 163 8.20 -8.53 20.62
C ASP A 163 7.34 -7.28 20.47
N GLU A 164 7.94 -6.08 20.50
CA GLU A 164 7.25 -4.83 20.23
C GLU A 164 6.78 -4.79 18.76
N VAL A 165 7.66 -5.17 17.83
CA VAL A 165 7.32 -5.26 16.41
C VAL A 165 6.22 -6.30 16.19
N LEU A 166 6.29 -7.46 16.84
CA LEU A 166 5.27 -8.50 16.79
C LEU A 166 3.90 -7.99 17.25
N ARG A 167 3.86 -7.33 18.42
CA ARG A 167 2.62 -6.74 18.96
C ARG A 167 2.03 -5.71 18.01
N MET A 168 2.86 -4.80 17.47
CA MET A 168 2.43 -3.81 16.49
C MET A 168 1.87 -4.45 15.21
N MET A 169 2.55 -5.47 14.68
CA MET A 169 2.11 -6.19 13.49
C MET A 169 0.77 -6.89 13.71
N LYS A 170 0.62 -7.59 14.84
CA LYS A 170 -0.63 -8.27 15.23
C LYS A 170 -1.79 -7.29 15.37
N LYS A 171 -1.57 -6.14 16.02
CA LYS A 171 -2.56 -5.07 16.17
C LYS A 171 -2.99 -4.54 14.80
N ARG A 172 -2.02 -4.23 13.93
CA ARG A 172 -2.28 -3.71 12.59
C ARG A 172 -3.06 -4.70 11.72
N ASP A 173 -2.70 -5.98 11.76
CA ASP A 173 -3.43 -7.02 11.01
C ASP A 173 -4.89 -7.11 11.44
N ARG A 174 -5.15 -7.06 12.77
CA ARG A 174 -6.51 -7.04 13.29
C ARG A 174 -7.27 -5.81 12.79
N GLU A 175 -6.66 -4.63 12.86
CA GLU A 175 -7.28 -3.38 12.39
C GLU A 175 -7.57 -3.42 10.88
N ASP A 176 -6.63 -3.89 10.06
CA ASP A 176 -6.81 -3.97 8.60
C ASP A 176 -7.92 -4.97 8.20
N ARG A 177 -8.10 -6.07 8.96
CA ARG A 177 -9.12 -7.08 8.69
C ARG A 177 -10.51 -6.71 9.23
N ASN A 178 -10.56 -6.02 10.39
CA ASN A 178 -11.82 -5.78 11.11
C ASN A 178 -12.39 -4.37 10.95
N ARG A 179 -11.71 -3.47 10.25
CA ARG A 179 -12.22 -2.11 10.03
C ARG A 179 -13.57 -2.13 9.31
N LYS A 180 -14.45 -1.18 9.63
CA LYS A 180 -15.80 -1.09 9.09
C LYS A 180 -15.83 -1.03 7.55
N HIS A 181 -14.89 -0.29 6.96
CA HIS A 181 -14.80 -0.09 5.51
C HIS A 181 -13.46 -0.57 4.95
N SER A 182 -13.47 -1.09 3.71
CA SER A 182 -12.26 -1.44 2.97
C SER A 182 -11.35 -2.44 3.71
N ARG A 183 -11.94 -3.49 4.26
CA ARG A 183 -11.23 -4.56 4.96
C ARG A 183 -10.20 -5.22 4.06
N LEU A 184 -9.06 -5.57 4.63
CA LEU A 184 -8.13 -6.47 3.97
C LEU A 184 -8.76 -7.86 3.90
N LYS A 185 -9.07 -8.31 2.70
CA LYS A 185 -9.61 -9.64 2.43
C LYS A 185 -9.13 -10.17 1.08
N LYS A 186 -8.94 -11.47 0.98
CA LYS A 186 -8.76 -12.15 -0.29
C LYS A 186 -10.09 -12.15 -1.04
N THR A 187 -10.14 -11.70 -2.28
CA THR A 187 -11.32 -11.86 -3.15
C THR A 187 -11.34 -13.27 -3.74
N LYS A 188 -12.51 -13.75 -4.16
CA LYS A 188 -12.67 -15.12 -4.70
C LYS A 188 -11.73 -15.34 -5.90
N ASP A 189 -11.61 -14.33 -6.74
CA ASP A 189 -10.84 -14.29 -7.99
C ASP A 189 -9.37 -13.86 -7.82
N SER A 190 -8.87 -13.71 -6.57
CA SER A 190 -7.47 -13.41 -6.32
C SER A 190 -6.63 -14.68 -6.17
N HIS A 191 -5.51 -14.73 -6.88
CA HIS A 191 -4.49 -15.75 -6.68
C HIS A 191 -3.77 -15.54 -5.35
N LEU A 192 -3.72 -16.59 -4.53
CA LEU A 192 -3.02 -16.57 -3.24
C LEU A 192 -1.55 -16.91 -3.42
N ILE A 193 -0.67 -16.02 -2.94
CA ILE A 193 0.78 -16.26 -2.89
C ILE A 193 1.24 -16.20 -1.44
N ASN A 194 1.68 -17.33 -0.90
CA ASN A 194 2.25 -17.41 0.44
C ASN A 194 3.77 -17.34 0.37
N THR A 195 4.34 -16.24 0.83
CA THR A 195 5.78 -15.98 0.77
C THR A 195 6.52 -16.39 2.05
N THR A 196 5.92 -17.18 2.94
CA THR A 196 6.54 -17.53 4.24
C THR A 196 7.93 -18.14 4.06
N ASN A 197 8.04 -19.09 3.15
CA ASN A 197 9.28 -19.87 2.88
C ASN A 197 9.99 -19.43 1.59
N LEU A 198 9.55 -18.29 0.99
CA LEU A 198 10.17 -17.79 -0.24
C LEU A 198 11.26 -16.77 0.09
N SER A 199 12.37 -16.86 -0.62
CA SER A 199 13.41 -15.85 -0.71
C SER A 199 13.14 -14.87 -1.86
N ILE A 200 13.91 -13.78 -1.97
CA ILE A 200 13.81 -12.86 -3.13
C ILE A 200 14.34 -13.53 -4.41
N LYS A 201 15.19 -14.58 -4.27
CA LYS A 201 15.76 -15.33 -5.39
C LYS A 201 14.90 -16.52 -5.82
N SER A 202 13.90 -16.90 -5.02
CA SER A 202 12.91 -17.93 -5.35
C SER A 202 11.81 -17.35 -6.23
#